data_b525d56d6da8486a915e780b3b8fdfc2
#
_entry.id   b525d56d6da8486a915e780b3b8fdfc2
#
_cell.length_a   1.000
_cell.length_b   1.000
_cell.length_c   1.000
_cell.angle_alpha   90.00
_cell.angle_beta   90.00
_cell.angle_gamma   90.00
#
_symmetry.space_group_name_H-M   'P 1'
#
loop_
_entity.id
_entity.type
_entity.pdbx_description
1 polymer ?
#
loop_
_entity_poly.entity_id
_entity_poly.type
_entity_poly.pdbx_seq_one_letter_code
_entity_poly.pdbx_strand_id
1 'polypeptide(L)'
;MNILSNAVKYNKENGYIYISCQEFTSEQEGRVTIEFICRDTGIGMTKDFQKRLFEPFAQEHTGSRTKFSGTGLGMPITKKLIEKMGGTITFESEKEKGTTFVIRIPFKIDQDADQREEQEAISEKSIKDLKILLVEDNELNMEIAEFVIQNEGASVTKAWNGQEAVEIFKKSRPDEFDVILMDIMMPIKNGYEA
;
A
#
# COMPACT_ATOMS: atom_id res chain seq x y z
N MET A 1 -0.87 -4.93 -2.23
CA MET A 1 -0.99 -4.08 -3.45
C MET A 1 -1.69 -4.81 -4.61
N ASN A 2 -1.27 -6.00 -5.07
CA ASN A 2 -1.85 -6.64 -6.28
C ASN A 2 -3.37 -6.83 -6.28
N ILE A 3 -3.99 -7.20 -5.14
CA ILE A 3 -5.45 -7.42 -5.07
C ILE A 3 -6.20 -6.11 -5.21
N LEU A 4 -5.80 -5.07 -4.50
CA LEU A 4 -6.42 -3.74 -4.60
C LEU A 4 -6.24 -3.14 -5.99
N SER A 5 -5.02 -3.24 -6.55
CA SER A 5 -4.75 -2.80 -7.91
C SER A 5 -5.64 -3.51 -8.94
N ASN A 6 -5.87 -4.82 -8.76
CA ASN A 6 -6.78 -5.56 -9.63
C ASN A 6 -8.24 -5.13 -9.41
N ALA A 7 -8.67 -4.91 -8.18
CA ALA A 7 -10.03 -4.44 -7.88
C ALA A 7 -10.31 -3.08 -8.54
N VAL A 8 -9.34 -2.17 -8.55
CA VAL A 8 -9.46 -0.88 -9.26
C VAL A 8 -9.44 -1.09 -10.78
N LYS A 9 -8.44 -1.83 -11.27
CA LYS A 9 -8.16 -2.01 -12.69
C LYS A 9 -9.30 -2.69 -13.47
N TYR A 10 -9.95 -3.67 -12.83
CA TYR A 10 -11.02 -4.47 -13.43
C TYR A 10 -12.40 -4.11 -12.93
N ASN A 11 -12.55 -2.97 -12.27
CA ASN A 11 -13.87 -2.47 -11.87
C ASN A 11 -14.63 -1.88 -13.07
N LYS A 12 -15.92 -1.72 -12.87
CA LYS A 12 -16.81 -1.02 -13.79
C LYS A 12 -16.78 0.48 -13.47
N GLU A 13 -17.13 1.28 -14.45
CA GLU A 13 -17.42 2.70 -14.23
C GLU A 13 -18.54 2.84 -13.19
N ASN A 14 -18.35 3.68 -12.18
CA ASN A 14 -19.21 3.83 -11.01
C ASN A 14 -19.35 2.55 -10.15
N GLY A 15 -18.44 1.60 -10.26
CA GLY A 15 -18.37 0.43 -9.38
C GLY A 15 -17.82 0.75 -8.01
N TYR A 16 -17.99 -0.18 -7.08
CA TYR A 16 -17.55 -0.04 -5.68
C TYR A 16 -16.45 -1.04 -5.35
N ILE A 17 -15.57 -0.65 -4.45
CA ILE A 17 -14.61 -1.53 -3.79
C ILE A 17 -14.88 -1.44 -2.29
N TYR A 18 -15.15 -2.57 -1.68
CA TYR A 18 -15.31 -2.70 -0.25
C TYR A 18 -14.11 -3.42 0.33
N ILE A 19 -13.54 -2.87 1.39
CA ILE A 19 -12.39 -3.43 2.10
C ILE A 19 -12.77 -3.56 3.56
N SER A 20 -12.52 -4.72 4.17
CA SER A 20 -12.59 -4.89 5.62
C SER A 20 -11.39 -5.67 6.13
N CYS A 21 -11.03 -5.37 7.37
CA CYS A 21 -9.99 -6.06 8.11
C CYS A 21 -10.57 -6.41 9.48
N GLN A 22 -10.48 -7.68 9.86
CA GLN A 22 -11.00 -8.17 11.14
C GLN A 22 -9.99 -9.09 11.80
N GLU A 23 -9.93 -9.01 13.12
CA GLU A 23 -9.13 -9.89 13.94
C GLU A 23 -9.97 -11.04 14.47
N PHE A 24 -9.41 -12.24 14.41
CA PHE A 24 -10.00 -13.44 15.01
C PHE A 24 -9.01 -14.06 15.99
N THR A 25 -9.51 -14.49 17.13
CA THR A 25 -8.73 -15.24 18.09
C THR A 25 -8.25 -16.54 17.46
N SER A 26 -6.96 -16.84 17.57
CA SER A 26 -6.39 -18.10 17.12
C SER A 26 -6.60 -19.18 18.18
N GLU A 27 -6.78 -20.45 17.77
CA GLU A 27 -6.75 -21.61 18.68
C GLU A 27 -5.35 -21.80 19.32
N GLN A 28 -4.32 -21.22 18.74
CA GLN A 28 -2.96 -21.24 19.27
C GLN A 28 -2.74 -20.04 20.19
N GLU A 29 -2.34 -20.31 21.43
CA GLU A 29 -2.01 -19.29 22.42
C GLU A 29 -0.94 -18.31 21.89
N GLY A 30 -1.12 -17.03 22.14
CA GLY A 30 -0.21 -15.96 21.69
C GLY A 30 -0.25 -15.65 20.19
N ARG A 31 -1.34 -16.03 19.51
CA ARG A 31 -1.56 -15.70 18.09
C ARG A 31 -2.94 -15.15 17.83
N VAL A 32 -3.04 -14.35 16.79
CA VAL A 32 -4.28 -13.86 16.18
C VAL A 32 -4.29 -14.16 14.70
N THR A 33 -5.46 -14.28 14.11
CA THR A 33 -5.62 -14.37 12.67
C THR A 33 -6.25 -13.08 12.17
N ILE A 34 -5.57 -12.38 11.30
CA ILE A 34 -6.14 -11.22 10.60
C ILE A 34 -6.79 -11.70 9.31
N GLU A 35 -8.08 -11.40 9.16
CA GLU A 35 -8.82 -11.60 7.92
C GLU A 35 -8.95 -10.26 7.19
N PHE A 36 -8.50 -10.25 5.96
CA PHE A 36 -8.66 -9.14 5.03
C PHE A 36 -9.62 -9.56 3.91
N ILE A 37 -10.67 -8.77 3.71
CA ILE A 37 -11.64 -8.97 2.63
C ILE A 37 -11.54 -7.79 1.67
N CYS A 38 -11.41 -8.10 0.37
CA CYS A 38 -11.52 -7.13 -0.71
C CYS A 38 -12.60 -7.59 -1.67
N ARG A 39 -13.68 -6.83 -1.78
CA ARG A 39 -14.79 -7.09 -2.69
C ARG A 39 -14.94 -5.95 -3.69
N ASP A 40 -14.99 -6.28 -4.96
CA ASP A 40 -15.27 -5.36 -6.05
C ASP A 40 -16.58 -5.72 -6.77
N THR A 41 -17.14 -4.76 -7.48
CA THR A 41 -18.31 -4.92 -8.35
C THR A 41 -17.93 -4.95 -9.84
N GLY A 42 -16.70 -5.31 -10.13
CA GLY A 42 -16.09 -5.28 -11.44
C GLY A 42 -16.64 -6.31 -12.43
N ILE A 43 -15.86 -6.58 -13.45
CA ILE A 43 -16.24 -7.50 -14.54
C ILE A 43 -16.30 -8.97 -14.11
N GLY A 44 -15.75 -9.31 -12.92
CA GLY A 44 -15.63 -10.69 -12.46
C GLY A 44 -14.80 -11.57 -13.40
N MET A 45 -14.78 -12.89 -13.12
CA MET A 45 -13.96 -13.86 -13.84
C MET A 45 -14.78 -15.03 -14.38
N THR A 46 -14.42 -15.53 -15.56
CA THR A 46 -15.01 -16.77 -16.11
C THR A 46 -14.59 -17.99 -15.29
N LYS A 47 -15.42 -19.04 -15.27
CA LYS A 47 -15.13 -20.27 -14.55
C LYS A 47 -13.81 -20.92 -15.00
N ASP A 48 -13.44 -20.81 -16.27
CA ASP A 48 -12.19 -21.37 -16.79
C ASP A 48 -10.96 -20.55 -16.38
N PHE A 49 -11.09 -19.22 -16.29
CA PHE A 49 -10.01 -18.38 -15.78
C PHE A 49 -9.82 -18.58 -14.25
N GLN A 50 -10.90 -18.72 -13.48
CA GLN A 50 -10.85 -19.01 -12.05
C GLN A 50 -9.97 -20.22 -11.71
N LYS A 51 -10.01 -21.27 -12.52
CA LYS A 51 -9.17 -22.48 -12.33
C LYS A 51 -7.67 -22.18 -12.42
N ARG A 52 -7.29 -21.16 -13.19
CA ARG A 52 -5.91 -20.80 -13.52
C ARG A 52 -5.46 -19.48 -12.90
N LEU A 53 -6.28 -18.83 -12.08
CA LEU A 53 -6.01 -17.50 -11.52
C LEU A 53 -4.63 -17.38 -10.86
N PHE A 54 -4.18 -18.46 -10.23
CA PHE A 54 -2.90 -18.50 -9.51
C PHE A 54 -1.78 -19.17 -10.31
N GLU A 55 -1.99 -19.50 -11.59
CA GLU A 55 -0.94 -19.98 -12.47
C GLU A 55 -0.11 -18.83 -13.01
N PRO A 56 1.23 -18.98 -13.11
CA PRO A 56 2.09 -17.96 -13.73
C PRO A 56 1.64 -17.63 -15.16
N PHE A 57 1.66 -16.33 -15.49
CA PHE A 57 1.30 -15.80 -16.80
C PHE A 57 -0.17 -15.98 -17.21
N ALA A 58 -1.03 -16.47 -16.31
CA ALA A 58 -2.45 -16.58 -16.58
C ALA A 58 -3.09 -15.19 -16.73
N GLN A 59 -3.79 -15.01 -17.83
CA GLN A 59 -4.56 -13.81 -18.15
C GLN A 59 -5.90 -14.21 -18.76
N GLU A 60 -6.95 -13.46 -18.41
CA GLU A 60 -8.25 -13.63 -19.06
C GLU A 60 -8.28 -12.79 -20.33
N HIS A 61 -8.29 -13.43 -21.48
CA HIS A 61 -8.44 -12.76 -22.78
C HIS A 61 -9.90 -12.41 -23.00
N THR A 62 -10.26 -11.16 -22.76
CA THR A 62 -11.58 -10.61 -23.11
C THR A 62 -11.46 -9.81 -24.40
N GLY A 63 -11.52 -10.49 -25.58
CA GLY A 63 -11.65 -9.86 -26.89
C GLY A 63 -10.49 -8.95 -27.35
N SER A 64 -10.55 -8.49 -28.58
CA SER A 64 -9.48 -7.89 -29.36
C SER A 64 -8.94 -6.52 -28.96
N ARG A 65 -9.07 -6.05 -27.73
CA ARG A 65 -8.36 -4.89 -27.17
C ARG A 65 -8.45 -4.92 -25.64
N THR A 66 -7.61 -5.71 -24.99
CA THR A 66 -7.43 -5.56 -23.54
C THR A 66 -6.72 -4.23 -23.27
N LYS A 67 -7.48 -3.24 -22.78
CA LYS A 67 -6.98 -1.93 -22.30
C LYS A 67 -5.96 -2.08 -21.15
N PHE A 68 -5.79 -3.29 -20.63
CA PHE A 68 -5.05 -3.54 -19.40
C PHE A 68 -3.96 -4.59 -19.63
N SER A 69 -2.74 -4.12 -19.87
CA SER A 69 -1.54 -4.97 -19.90
C SER A 69 -1.14 -5.37 -18.47
N GLY A 70 -0.76 -6.61 -18.28
CA GLY A 70 -0.19 -7.12 -17.03
C GLY A 70 0.67 -8.34 -17.31
N THR A 71 1.61 -8.68 -16.45
CA THR A 71 2.52 -9.83 -16.64
C THR A 71 1.86 -11.18 -16.32
N GLY A 72 0.70 -11.18 -15.64
CA GLY A 72 0.07 -12.40 -15.11
C GLY A 72 0.84 -13.04 -13.95
N LEU A 73 1.77 -12.31 -13.33
CA LEU A 73 2.57 -12.79 -12.20
C LEU A 73 2.06 -12.32 -10.83
N GLY A 74 1.22 -11.28 -10.78
CA GLY A 74 0.78 -10.67 -9.52
C GLY A 74 0.06 -11.65 -8.60
N MET A 75 -0.95 -12.37 -9.09
CA MET A 75 -1.74 -13.30 -8.27
C MET A 75 -0.96 -14.53 -7.82
N PRO A 76 -0.17 -15.21 -8.66
CA PRO A 76 0.73 -16.29 -8.22
C PRO A 76 1.70 -15.85 -7.11
N ILE A 77 2.32 -14.68 -7.25
CA ILE A 77 3.25 -14.13 -6.25
C ILE A 77 2.51 -13.84 -4.95
N THR A 78 1.34 -13.20 -5.02
CA THR A 78 0.52 -12.90 -3.85
C THR A 78 0.14 -14.16 -3.08
N LYS A 79 -0.34 -15.20 -3.76
CA LYS A 79 -0.66 -16.49 -3.14
C LYS A 79 0.56 -17.09 -2.44
N LYS A 80 1.71 -17.13 -3.13
CA LYS A 80 2.94 -17.71 -2.58
C LYS A 80 3.46 -16.95 -1.36
N LEU A 81 3.32 -15.62 -1.33
CA LEU A 81 3.68 -14.82 -0.16
C LEU A 81 2.76 -15.10 1.03
N ILE A 82 1.44 -15.13 0.81
CA ILE A 82 0.47 -15.45 1.85
C ILE A 82 0.71 -16.84 2.42
N GLU A 83 0.96 -17.85 1.57
CA GLU A 83 1.28 -19.21 1.99
C GLU A 83 2.60 -19.28 2.79
N LYS A 84 3.62 -18.49 2.40
CA LYS A 84 4.87 -18.38 3.17
C LYS A 84 4.68 -17.75 4.55
N MET A 85 3.69 -16.87 4.70
CA MET A 85 3.29 -16.29 5.98
C MET A 85 2.39 -17.23 6.81
N GLY A 86 2.15 -18.46 6.33
CA GLY A 86 1.26 -19.43 6.97
C GLY A 86 -0.23 -19.10 6.79
N GLY A 87 -0.55 -18.19 5.90
CA GLY A 87 -1.91 -17.75 5.63
C GLY A 87 -2.58 -18.50 4.48
N THR A 88 -3.82 -18.13 4.21
CA THR A 88 -4.65 -18.65 3.13
C THR A 88 -5.26 -17.52 2.32
N ILE A 89 -5.47 -17.76 1.04
CA ILE A 89 -6.21 -16.88 0.14
C ILE A 89 -7.30 -17.69 -0.56
N THR A 90 -8.53 -17.21 -0.48
CA THR A 90 -9.68 -17.75 -1.20
C THR A 90 -10.37 -16.63 -1.99
N PHE A 91 -11.20 -16.99 -2.94
CA PHE A 91 -11.98 -16.00 -3.68
C PHE A 91 -13.29 -16.59 -4.17
N GLU A 92 -14.25 -15.70 -4.39
CA GLU A 92 -15.49 -15.95 -5.10
C GLU A 92 -15.62 -14.93 -6.22
N SER A 93 -16.00 -15.37 -7.41
CA SER A 93 -16.17 -14.48 -8.54
C SER A 93 -17.27 -14.97 -9.47
N GLU A 94 -18.03 -14.04 -9.99
CA GLU A 94 -19.03 -14.29 -11.01
C GLU A 94 -18.89 -13.23 -12.10
N LYS A 95 -18.92 -13.70 -13.35
CA LYS A 95 -18.82 -12.79 -14.50
C LYS A 95 -19.90 -11.73 -14.44
N GLU A 96 -19.50 -10.47 -14.68
CA GLU A 96 -20.31 -9.26 -14.61
C GLU A 96 -20.85 -8.86 -13.21
N LYS A 97 -20.51 -9.60 -12.15
CA LYS A 97 -20.93 -9.27 -10.77
C LYS A 97 -19.79 -8.82 -9.86
N GLY A 98 -18.53 -9.13 -10.24
CA GLY A 98 -17.34 -8.76 -9.50
C GLY A 98 -16.65 -9.93 -8.82
N THR A 99 -15.75 -9.61 -7.91
CA THR A 99 -14.91 -10.58 -7.21
C THR A 99 -14.80 -10.23 -5.73
N THR A 100 -14.75 -11.25 -4.89
CA THR A 100 -14.45 -11.13 -3.46
C THR A 100 -13.23 -11.99 -3.15
N PHE A 101 -12.16 -11.38 -2.68
CA PHE A 101 -11.00 -12.07 -2.13
C PHE A 101 -11.06 -12.07 -0.60
N VAL A 102 -10.74 -13.20 0.01
CA VAL A 102 -10.60 -13.36 1.45
C VAL A 102 -9.21 -13.90 1.74
N ILE A 103 -8.45 -13.15 2.54
CA ILE A 103 -7.08 -13.49 2.96
C ILE A 103 -7.09 -13.65 4.46
N ARG A 104 -6.52 -14.73 4.97
CA ARG A 104 -6.33 -14.96 6.41
C ARG A 104 -4.85 -15.20 6.68
N ILE A 105 -4.27 -14.42 7.58
CA ILE A 105 -2.86 -14.54 7.94
C ILE A 105 -2.75 -14.63 9.46
N PRO A 106 -2.08 -15.69 10.00
CA PRO A 106 -1.82 -15.80 11.42
C PRO A 106 -0.61 -14.92 11.80
N PHE A 107 -0.78 -14.13 12.86
CA PHE A 107 0.28 -13.31 13.46
C PHE A 107 0.55 -13.75 14.88
N LYS A 108 1.79 -13.59 15.33
CA LYS A 108 2.11 -13.67 16.75
C LYS A 108 1.73 -12.35 17.41
N ILE A 109 1.12 -12.44 18.60
CA ILE A 109 0.88 -11.27 19.44
C ILE A 109 2.24 -10.89 20.06
N ASP A 110 2.64 -9.64 19.89
CA ASP A 110 3.78 -9.08 20.61
C ASP A 110 3.31 -8.74 22.04
N GLN A 111 3.66 -9.59 22.99
CA GLN A 111 3.27 -9.40 24.40
C GLN A 111 4.01 -8.23 25.08
N ASP A 112 5.09 -7.76 24.47
CA ASP A 112 5.89 -6.65 24.98
C ASP A 112 5.51 -5.31 24.31
N ALA A 113 4.49 -5.30 23.43
CA ALA A 113 4.07 -4.11 22.72
C ALA A 113 3.64 -2.98 23.67
N ASP A 114 2.83 -3.30 24.69
CA ASP A 114 2.36 -2.32 25.67
C ASP A 114 3.53 -1.67 26.43
N GLN A 115 4.58 -2.45 26.75
CA GLN A 115 5.78 -1.92 27.43
C GLN A 115 6.64 -1.05 26.50
N ARG A 116 6.63 -1.34 25.18
CA ARG A 116 7.32 -0.51 24.20
C ARG A 116 6.57 0.78 23.93
N GLU A 117 5.23 0.73 23.81
CA GLU A 117 4.41 1.93 23.69
C GLU A 117 4.56 2.86 24.90
N GLU A 118 4.64 2.32 26.13
CA GLU A 118 4.94 3.14 27.32
C GLU A 118 6.36 3.73 27.29
N GLN A 119 7.35 3.00 26.78
CA GLN A 119 8.72 3.52 26.63
C GLN A 119 8.85 4.50 25.47
N GLU A 120 8.13 4.29 24.37
CA GLU A 120 8.07 5.22 23.24
C GLU A 120 7.26 6.48 23.58
N ALA A 121 6.17 6.36 24.35
CA ALA A 121 5.38 7.51 24.83
C ALA A 121 6.22 8.44 25.77
N ILE A 122 7.18 7.89 26.50
CA ILE A 122 8.15 8.70 27.28
C ILE A 122 9.17 9.40 26.36
N SER A 123 9.28 8.97 25.12
CA SER A 123 10.21 9.48 24.10
C SER A 123 9.50 10.13 22.90
N GLU A 124 8.20 10.41 22.96
CA GLU A 124 7.52 11.17 21.90
C GLU A 124 8.22 12.54 21.72
N LYS A 125 9.27 12.51 20.91
CA LYS A 125 9.80 13.73 20.32
C LYS A 125 8.75 14.20 19.34
N SER A 126 7.88 15.10 19.80
CA SER A 126 6.93 15.79 18.94
C SER A 126 7.67 16.40 17.76
N ILE A 127 7.17 16.19 16.55
CA ILE A 127 7.66 16.91 15.36
C ILE A 127 7.04 18.30 15.23
N LYS A 128 6.28 18.70 16.24
CA LYS A 128 5.64 20.03 16.30
C LYS A 128 6.68 21.12 16.12
N ASP A 129 6.31 22.11 15.33
CA ASP A 129 7.12 23.28 14.97
C ASP A 129 8.36 22.98 14.10
N LEU A 130 8.64 21.71 13.75
CA LEU A 130 9.71 21.38 12.80
C LEU A 130 9.40 21.90 11.40
N LYS A 131 10.45 22.34 10.71
CA LYS A 131 10.41 22.75 9.31
C LYS A 131 10.98 21.63 8.45
N ILE A 132 10.13 21.02 7.66
CA ILE A 132 10.43 19.82 6.90
C ILE A 132 10.47 20.14 5.41
N LEU A 133 11.56 19.79 4.73
CA LEU A 133 11.61 19.75 3.28
C LEU A 133 11.17 18.35 2.84
N LEU A 134 9.97 18.25 2.24
CA LEU A 134 9.39 17.00 1.75
C LEU A 134 9.62 16.90 0.24
N VAL A 135 10.23 15.79 -0.20
CA VAL A 135 10.60 15.56 -1.60
C VAL A 135 9.97 14.25 -2.09
N GLU A 136 9.02 14.35 -3.00
CA GLU A 136 8.22 13.24 -3.51
C GLU A 136 7.74 13.60 -4.92
N ASP A 137 7.81 12.70 -5.89
CA ASP A 137 7.40 12.95 -7.28
C ASP A 137 5.96 12.58 -7.57
N ASN A 138 5.34 11.78 -6.71
CA ASN A 138 3.95 11.39 -6.83
C ASN A 138 3.03 12.35 -6.05
N GLU A 139 2.11 13.01 -6.76
CA GLU A 139 1.20 14.00 -6.21
C GLU A 139 0.37 13.46 -5.02
N LEU A 140 -0.16 12.22 -5.14
CA LEU A 140 -0.96 11.62 -4.07
C LEU A 140 -0.12 11.31 -2.82
N ASN A 141 1.10 10.79 -3.00
CA ASN A 141 2.00 10.54 -1.89
C ASN A 141 2.41 11.84 -1.20
N MET A 142 2.70 12.89 -1.99
CA MET A 142 3.00 14.23 -1.48
C MET A 142 1.87 14.77 -0.62
N GLU A 143 0.61 14.70 -1.10
CA GLU A 143 -0.56 15.17 -0.35
C GLU A 143 -0.77 14.39 0.95
N ILE A 144 -0.64 13.07 0.91
CA ILE A 144 -0.80 12.22 2.09
C ILE A 144 0.29 12.54 3.13
N ALA A 145 1.55 12.62 2.70
CA ALA A 145 2.67 12.90 3.59
C ALA A 145 2.57 14.31 4.20
N GLU A 146 2.24 15.31 3.38
CA GLU A 146 2.00 16.68 3.84
C GLU A 146 0.89 16.71 4.90
N PHE A 147 -0.25 16.06 4.63
CA PHE A 147 -1.38 16.03 5.57
C PHE A 147 -0.99 15.41 6.92
N VAL A 148 -0.28 14.29 6.92
CA VAL A 148 0.16 13.60 8.15
C VAL A 148 1.12 14.50 8.94
N ILE A 149 2.13 15.08 8.26
CA ILE A 149 3.14 15.93 8.89
C ILE A 149 2.53 17.19 9.49
N GLN A 150 1.63 17.84 8.75
CA GLN A 150 0.97 19.06 9.23
C GLN A 150 0.01 18.80 10.40
N ASN A 151 -0.67 17.64 10.42
CA ASN A 151 -1.52 17.27 11.55
C ASN A 151 -0.73 17.08 12.85
N GLU A 152 0.53 16.68 12.76
CA GLU A 152 1.46 16.59 13.90
C GLU A 152 2.10 17.95 14.27
N GLY A 153 1.71 19.03 13.58
CA GLY A 153 2.09 20.41 13.89
C GLY A 153 3.41 20.88 13.28
N ALA A 154 4.01 20.13 12.34
CA ALA A 154 5.17 20.55 11.59
C ALA A 154 4.78 21.38 10.34
N SER A 155 5.73 22.16 9.83
CA SER A 155 5.58 22.90 8.58
C SER A 155 6.30 22.18 7.43
N VAL A 156 5.70 22.18 6.24
CA VAL A 156 6.21 21.46 5.06
C VAL A 156 6.53 22.43 3.94
N THR A 157 7.74 22.31 3.37
CA THR A 157 8.12 22.86 2.07
C THR A 157 8.25 21.72 1.09
N LYS A 158 7.60 21.80 -0.08
CA LYS A 158 7.54 20.71 -1.07
C LYS A 158 8.59 20.89 -2.15
N ALA A 159 9.15 19.74 -2.60
CA ALA A 159 9.93 19.62 -3.81
C ALA A 159 9.50 18.35 -4.57
N TRP A 160 9.44 18.41 -5.90
CA TRP A 160 8.88 17.35 -6.74
C TRP A 160 9.92 16.41 -7.34
N ASN A 161 11.19 16.65 -7.07
CA ASN A 161 12.33 15.81 -7.47
C ASN A 161 13.59 16.26 -6.73
N GLY A 162 14.65 15.43 -6.81
CA GLY A 162 15.92 15.73 -6.14
C GLY A 162 16.61 17.01 -6.64
N GLN A 163 16.43 17.41 -7.90
CA GLN A 163 17.02 18.64 -8.43
C GLN A 163 16.39 19.87 -7.77
N GLU A 164 15.07 19.90 -7.69
CA GLU A 164 14.32 20.97 -7.04
C GLU A 164 14.64 21.07 -5.54
N ALA A 165 14.74 19.91 -4.86
CA ALA A 165 15.16 19.85 -3.47
C ALA A 165 16.52 20.51 -3.23
N VAL A 166 17.51 20.19 -4.06
CA VAL A 166 18.85 20.79 -4.00
C VAL A 166 18.80 22.30 -4.24
N GLU A 167 17.98 22.78 -5.18
CA GLU A 167 17.85 24.20 -5.46
C GLU A 167 17.18 24.97 -4.31
N ILE A 168 16.14 24.40 -3.71
CA ILE A 168 15.47 24.96 -2.54
C ILE A 168 16.45 25.02 -1.38
N PHE A 169 17.16 23.90 -1.09
CA PHE A 169 18.09 23.84 0.02
C PHE A 169 19.29 24.79 -0.15
N LYS A 170 19.82 24.94 -1.37
CA LYS A 170 20.91 25.91 -1.65
C LYS A 170 20.49 27.37 -1.46
N LYS A 171 19.22 27.70 -1.64
CA LYS A 171 18.69 29.07 -1.47
C LYS A 171 18.21 29.32 -0.05
N SER A 172 18.07 28.27 0.77
CA SER A 172 17.63 28.39 2.15
C SER A 172 18.71 29.03 3.02
N ARG A 173 18.26 29.60 4.14
CA ARG A 173 19.16 30.09 5.19
C ARG A 173 19.71 28.91 5.99
N PRO A 174 20.87 29.06 6.66
CA PRO A 174 21.28 28.07 7.65
C PRO A 174 20.15 27.83 8.66
N ASP A 175 19.90 26.56 9.00
CA ASP A 175 18.88 26.12 9.94
C ASP A 175 17.41 26.45 9.53
N GLU A 176 17.16 26.65 8.23
CA GLU A 176 15.82 26.84 7.70
C GLU A 176 15.01 25.55 7.71
N PHE A 177 15.63 24.42 7.53
CA PHE A 177 15.04 23.09 7.60
C PHE A 177 15.66 22.27 8.72
N ASP A 178 14.80 21.64 9.55
CA ASP A 178 15.22 20.75 10.61
C ASP A 178 15.40 19.32 10.08
N VAL A 179 14.60 18.93 9.09
CA VAL A 179 14.58 17.57 8.50
C VAL A 179 14.31 17.65 7.00
N ILE A 180 14.93 16.75 6.25
CA ILE A 180 14.61 16.48 4.84
C ILE A 180 14.04 15.07 4.76
N LEU A 181 12.80 14.92 4.29
CA LEU A 181 12.18 13.65 3.94
C LEU A 181 12.19 13.53 2.43
N MET A 182 12.90 12.53 1.92
CA MET A 182 13.17 12.40 0.48
C MET A 182 12.91 10.99 -0.01
N ASP A 183 12.05 10.86 -1.04
CA ASP A 183 11.95 9.60 -1.77
C ASP A 183 13.27 9.31 -2.51
N ILE A 184 13.62 8.04 -2.55
CA ILE A 184 14.82 7.56 -3.23
C ILE A 184 14.60 7.47 -4.74
N MET A 185 13.42 7.06 -5.17
CA MET A 185 13.14 6.68 -6.56
C MET A 185 12.35 7.77 -7.30
N MET A 186 13.01 8.85 -7.64
CA MET A 186 12.41 9.99 -8.35
C MET A 186 13.04 10.21 -9.74
N PRO A 187 12.29 10.79 -10.70
CA PRO A 187 12.82 11.22 -11.99
C PRO A 187 13.77 12.43 -11.85
N ILE A 188 14.52 12.72 -12.90
CA ILE A 188 15.45 13.85 -13.05
C ILE A 188 16.69 13.68 -12.17
N LYS A 189 16.52 13.63 -10.86
CA LYS A 189 17.56 13.37 -9.88
C LYS A 189 16.97 12.58 -8.73
N ASN A 190 17.52 11.38 -8.49
CA ASN A 190 17.05 10.51 -7.41
C ASN A 190 17.56 10.97 -6.04
N GLY A 191 17.00 10.39 -4.96
CA GLY A 191 17.32 10.82 -3.61
C GLY A 191 18.76 10.56 -3.16
N TYR A 192 19.46 9.60 -3.78
CA TYR A 192 20.88 9.36 -3.49
C TYR A 192 21.83 10.37 -4.19
N GLU A 193 21.38 10.94 -5.29
CA GLU A 193 22.16 11.91 -6.06
C GLU A 193 21.91 13.34 -5.59
N ALA A 194 20.82 13.56 -4.85
CA ALA A 194 20.45 14.86 -4.32
C ALA A 194 21.24 15.19 -3.06
#